data_c68f12539b0040b1693a957c8c504e44
#
_entry.id   c68f12539b0040b1693a957c8c504e44
#
_cell.length_a   1.000
_cell.length_b   1.000
_cell.length_c   1.000
_cell.angle_alpha   90.00
_cell.angle_beta   90.00
_cell.angle_gamma   90.00
#
_symmetry.space_group_name_H-M   'P 1'
#
loop_
_entity.id
_entity.type
_entity.pdbx_description
1 polymer ?
#
loop_
_entity_poly.entity_id
_entity_poly.type
_entity_poly.pdbx_seq_one_letter_code
_entity_poly.pdbx_strand_id
1 'polypeptide(L)'
;MILAAGKGTRVQPITHTIPKPMIPILQKPVMEFLVELLKEHGFTEIMVNVSHLAEQIEGYFRDGQRFGVQIAYSFEGYIEDGQLIGAALGSAGGMKKVQNFQPFFDDTFVVLCGDALIDLDISQAVRRHRACGALASVVTKAVPWDQVEGYGVVVSDENGRVQVFQEKPPRDQALSNAINTGIYIFDPKVFDHIPSGIHYDIGTDLFPKLVADGAPFHALPMDFEWVDIGKVPDYWQAIRAVLQGKVRQVPIPGRQVRPGLYAGLNVAADWDNITVEGPVFVGGMSHIESGARLVGPAMIGPNCHICRGAAINNSIIFHHSRIGPNVTLVDKLVFGRYCVEKNGAHIDVQEASLDWLITDARRKDLVEPSPEQKAMAALLGAELNVVPPPAI
;
A
#
# COMPACT_ATOMS: atom_id res chain seq x y z
N MET A 1 -7.65 -16.13 1.54
CA MET A 1 -6.44 -15.97 0.68
C MET A 1 -6.13 -14.50 0.53
N ILE A 2 -4.84 -14.12 0.48
CA ILE A 2 -4.39 -12.76 0.17
C ILE A 2 -3.69 -12.79 -1.19
N LEU A 3 -4.11 -11.92 -2.12
CA LEU A 3 -3.54 -11.79 -3.45
C LEU A 3 -2.34 -10.83 -3.42
N ALA A 4 -1.13 -11.35 -3.62
CA ALA A 4 0.13 -10.61 -3.48
C ALA A 4 1.12 -10.81 -4.64
N ALA A 5 0.70 -11.43 -5.76
CA ALA A 5 1.57 -11.75 -6.90
C ALA A 5 1.77 -10.58 -7.89
N GLY A 6 1.10 -9.45 -7.71
CA GLY A 6 1.15 -8.32 -8.63
C GLY A 6 2.49 -7.56 -8.59
N LYS A 7 2.99 -7.11 -9.77
CA LYS A 7 4.24 -6.33 -9.89
C LYS A 7 4.15 -4.90 -9.34
N GLY A 8 2.96 -4.34 -9.17
CA GLY A 8 2.78 -2.99 -8.61
C GLY A 8 3.37 -1.84 -9.44
N THR A 9 3.43 -1.94 -10.76
CA THR A 9 4.12 -1.00 -11.67
C THR A 9 3.65 0.45 -11.52
N ARG A 10 2.39 0.67 -11.12
CA ARG A 10 1.83 2.03 -10.92
C ARG A 10 2.32 2.75 -9.66
N VAL A 11 3.03 2.05 -8.77
CA VAL A 11 3.59 2.60 -7.52
C VAL A 11 5.13 2.71 -7.60
N GLN A 12 5.70 2.57 -8.79
CA GLN A 12 7.11 2.85 -9.01
C GLN A 12 7.45 4.30 -8.65
N PRO A 13 8.67 4.58 -8.14
CA PRO A 13 9.82 3.67 -8.03
C PRO A 13 9.84 2.78 -6.78
N ILE A 14 8.88 2.90 -5.84
CA ILE A 14 8.85 2.14 -4.58
C ILE A 14 8.90 0.63 -4.86
N THR A 15 8.10 0.18 -5.81
CA THR A 15 7.95 -1.24 -6.15
C THR A 15 9.10 -1.83 -6.97
N HIS A 16 10.16 -1.06 -7.24
CA HIS A 16 11.40 -1.65 -7.74
C HIS A 16 12.10 -2.50 -6.67
N THR A 17 11.95 -2.14 -5.40
CA THR A 17 12.68 -2.77 -4.30
C THR A 17 11.79 -3.30 -3.18
N ILE A 18 10.53 -2.88 -3.10
CA ILE A 18 9.55 -3.33 -2.09
C ILE A 18 8.32 -3.85 -2.82
N PRO A 19 7.89 -5.12 -2.65
CA PRO A 19 6.65 -5.59 -3.26
C PRO A 19 5.46 -4.82 -2.68
N LYS A 20 4.45 -4.55 -3.50
CA LYS A 20 3.31 -3.68 -3.15
C LYS A 20 2.67 -4.01 -1.79
N PRO A 21 2.43 -5.30 -1.42
CA PRO A 21 1.89 -5.67 -0.12
C PRO A 21 2.81 -5.34 1.08
N MET A 22 4.09 -5.06 0.81
CA MET A 22 5.09 -4.72 1.82
C MET A 22 5.34 -3.22 1.96
N ILE A 23 4.64 -2.38 1.18
CA ILE A 23 4.73 -0.91 1.34
C ILE A 23 4.31 -0.55 2.77
N PRO A 24 5.15 0.19 3.52
CA PRO A 24 4.88 0.44 4.93
C PRO A 24 3.81 1.51 5.14
N ILE A 25 2.82 1.21 5.94
CA ILE A 25 1.93 2.20 6.54
C ILE A 25 2.48 2.52 7.93
N LEU A 26 3.10 3.67 8.06
CA LEU A 26 3.93 4.07 9.19
C LEU A 26 5.10 3.11 9.43
N GLN A 27 4.90 2.03 10.17
CA GLN A 27 5.97 1.06 10.52
C GLN A 27 5.66 -0.38 10.13
N LYS A 28 4.44 -0.68 9.67
CA LYS A 28 4.01 -2.02 9.30
C LYS A 28 3.70 -2.13 7.80
N PRO A 29 4.01 -3.25 7.15
CA PRO A 29 3.52 -3.52 5.81
C PRO A 29 1.99 -3.46 5.72
N VAL A 30 1.45 -2.95 4.62
CA VAL A 30 -0.01 -2.91 4.44
C VAL A 30 -0.66 -4.29 4.58
N MET A 31 -0.01 -5.36 4.10
CA MET A 31 -0.54 -6.73 4.22
C MET A 31 -0.59 -7.21 5.68
N GLU A 32 0.22 -6.66 6.61
CA GLU A 32 0.12 -7.05 8.03
C GLU A 32 -1.22 -6.67 8.63
N PHE A 33 -1.76 -5.50 8.27
CA PHE A 33 -3.11 -5.10 8.72
C PHE A 33 -4.19 -6.06 8.21
N LEU A 34 -4.04 -6.61 7.01
CA LEU A 34 -4.96 -7.62 6.48
C LEU A 34 -4.85 -8.95 7.22
N VAL A 35 -3.64 -9.37 7.58
CA VAL A 35 -3.41 -10.58 8.39
C VAL A 35 -4.01 -10.41 9.78
N GLU A 36 -3.79 -9.26 10.42
CA GLU A 36 -4.38 -8.93 11.73
C GLU A 36 -5.92 -8.91 11.66
N LEU A 37 -6.49 -8.29 10.63
CA LEU A 37 -7.94 -8.23 10.40
C LEU A 37 -8.54 -9.62 10.18
N LEU A 38 -7.93 -10.45 9.35
CA LEU A 38 -8.37 -11.84 9.13
C LEU A 38 -8.37 -12.63 10.45
N LYS A 39 -7.28 -12.51 11.23
CA LYS A 39 -7.20 -13.15 12.55
C LYS A 39 -8.29 -12.68 13.50
N GLU A 40 -8.57 -11.39 13.56
CA GLU A 40 -9.62 -10.81 14.42
C GLU A 40 -11.00 -11.41 14.09
N HIS A 41 -11.25 -11.71 12.83
CA HIS A 41 -12.45 -12.36 12.35
C HIS A 41 -12.42 -13.90 12.35
N GLY A 42 -11.39 -14.50 12.98
CA GLY A 42 -11.29 -15.95 13.19
C GLY A 42 -10.70 -16.74 12.01
N PHE A 43 -10.15 -16.07 10.99
CA PHE A 43 -9.42 -16.73 9.91
C PHE A 43 -7.97 -16.98 10.35
N THR A 44 -7.66 -18.24 10.61
CA THR A 44 -6.34 -18.65 11.12
C THR A 44 -5.46 -19.35 10.10
N GLU A 45 -6.02 -19.76 8.96
CA GLU A 45 -5.30 -20.38 7.85
C GLU A 45 -5.35 -19.45 6.65
N ILE A 46 -4.18 -18.97 6.23
CA ILE A 46 -4.07 -17.95 5.20
C ILE A 46 -3.17 -18.46 4.07
N MET A 47 -3.69 -18.49 2.86
CA MET A 47 -2.91 -18.72 1.64
C MET A 47 -2.52 -17.37 1.03
N VAL A 48 -1.26 -17.20 0.67
CA VAL A 48 -0.76 -15.99 -0.02
C VAL A 48 -0.14 -16.42 -1.35
N ASN A 49 -0.65 -15.90 -2.48
CA ASN A 49 0.06 -16.07 -3.74
C ASN A 49 1.13 -15.00 -3.87
N VAL A 50 2.32 -15.39 -4.31
CA VAL A 50 3.48 -14.51 -4.42
C VAL A 50 4.16 -14.70 -5.78
N SER A 51 4.83 -13.66 -6.28
CA SER A 51 5.56 -13.70 -7.53
C SER A 51 6.72 -12.70 -7.50
N HIS A 52 6.44 -11.41 -7.70
CA HIS A 52 7.45 -10.34 -7.68
C HIS A 52 7.99 -10.11 -6.26
N LEU A 53 9.31 -10.19 -6.07
CA LEU A 53 10.00 -10.02 -4.78
C LEU A 53 9.41 -10.89 -3.66
N ALA A 54 9.00 -12.13 -4.01
CA ALA A 54 8.35 -13.09 -3.13
C ALA A 54 9.08 -13.29 -1.80
N GLU A 55 10.42 -13.38 -1.85
CA GLU A 55 11.29 -13.60 -0.69
C GLU A 55 11.11 -12.55 0.42
N GLN A 56 10.74 -11.32 0.08
CA GLN A 56 10.51 -10.28 1.08
C GLN A 56 9.20 -10.52 1.84
N ILE A 57 8.17 -10.98 1.16
CA ILE A 57 6.89 -11.33 1.78
C ILE A 57 7.08 -12.57 2.67
N GLU A 58 7.65 -13.63 2.10
CA GLU A 58 7.92 -14.88 2.80
C GLU A 58 8.85 -14.69 4.00
N GLY A 59 9.93 -13.90 3.83
CA GLY A 59 10.88 -13.60 4.89
C GLY A 59 10.29 -12.79 6.04
N TYR A 60 9.32 -11.92 5.75
CA TYR A 60 8.65 -11.12 6.77
C TYR A 60 7.57 -11.90 7.51
N PHE A 61 6.65 -12.54 6.80
CA PHE A 61 5.50 -13.20 7.43
C PHE A 61 5.83 -14.63 7.89
N ARG A 62 6.81 -15.30 7.27
CA ARG A 62 7.22 -16.68 7.56
C ARG A 62 6.00 -17.62 7.56
N ASP A 63 5.88 -18.46 8.56
CA ASP A 63 4.75 -19.39 8.77
C ASP A 63 3.52 -18.74 9.44
N GLY A 64 3.58 -17.46 9.76
CA GLY A 64 2.48 -16.70 10.38
C GLY A 64 2.36 -16.83 11.89
N GLN A 65 3.13 -17.71 12.56
CA GLN A 65 2.98 -17.99 14.00
C GLN A 65 3.10 -16.73 14.88
N ARG A 66 3.99 -15.81 14.53
CA ARG A 66 4.14 -14.54 15.29
C ARG A 66 2.89 -13.66 15.27
N PHE A 67 2.02 -13.84 14.26
CA PHE A 67 0.73 -13.16 14.14
C PHE A 67 -0.43 -13.97 14.71
N GLY A 68 -0.17 -15.24 15.13
CA GLY A 68 -1.16 -16.16 15.64
C GLY A 68 -2.06 -16.74 14.56
N VAL A 69 -1.52 -16.94 13.37
CA VAL A 69 -2.13 -17.59 12.20
C VAL A 69 -1.14 -18.58 11.59
N GLN A 70 -1.60 -19.37 10.62
CA GLN A 70 -0.76 -20.21 9.76
C GLN A 70 -0.80 -19.62 8.36
N ILE A 71 0.38 -19.37 7.77
CA ILE A 71 0.51 -18.82 6.42
C ILE A 71 1.23 -19.81 5.53
N ALA A 72 0.63 -20.13 4.38
CA ALA A 72 1.27 -20.86 3.30
C ALA A 72 1.36 -19.99 2.04
N TYR A 73 2.37 -20.28 1.21
CA TYR A 73 2.64 -19.49 0.02
C TYR A 73 2.49 -20.30 -1.25
N SER A 74 1.87 -19.70 -2.26
CA SER A 74 1.81 -20.24 -3.61
C SER A 74 2.63 -19.34 -4.54
N PHE A 75 3.85 -19.78 -4.89
CA PHE A 75 4.70 -19.02 -5.80
C PHE A 75 4.20 -19.15 -7.25
N GLU A 76 3.99 -18.02 -7.91
CA GLU A 76 3.58 -17.92 -9.32
C GLU A 76 4.79 -17.54 -10.18
N GLY A 77 5.42 -18.54 -10.78
CA GLY A 77 6.61 -18.38 -11.59
C GLY A 77 7.36 -19.69 -11.78
N TYR A 78 8.59 -19.57 -12.27
CA TYR A 78 9.50 -20.68 -12.55
C TYR A 78 10.97 -20.24 -12.32
N ILE A 79 11.91 -21.18 -12.36
CA ILE A 79 13.33 -20.88 -12.32
C ILE A 79 13.89 -20.99 -13.73
N GLU A 80 14.59 -19.94 -14.18
CA GLU A 80 15.32 -19.88 -15.42
C GLU A 80 16.75 -19.38 -15.14
N ASP A 81 17.75 -20.11 -15.60
CA ASP A 81 19.18 -19.82 -15.37
C ASP A 81 19.54 -19.54 -13.89
N GLY A 82 18.88 -20.25 -12.97
CA GLY A 82 19.09 -20.09 -11.54
C GLY A 82 18.42 -18.85 -10.92
N GLN A 83 17.62 -18.10 -11.70
CA GLN A 83 16.87 -16.94 -11.23
C GLN A 83 15.37 -17.25 -11.15
N LEU A 84 14.72 -16.70 -10.13
CA LEU A 84 13.26 -16.76 -10.00
C LEU A 84 12.61 -15.80 -10.96
N ILE A 85 11.84 -16.34 -11.91
CA ILE A 85 11.05 -15.56 -12.88
C ILE A 85 9.60 -15.60 -12.46
N GLY A 86 9.06 -14.44 -12.10
CA GLY A 86 7.65 -14.29 -11.77
C GLY A 86 6.77 -14.38 -13.02
N ALA A 87 5.79 -15.27 -13.00
CA ALA A 87 4.79 -15.44 -14.05
C ALA A 87 3.40 -15.56 -13.40
N ALA A 88 2.80 -14.40 -13.14
CA ALA A 88 1.49 -14.33 -12.49
C ALA A 88 0.41 -15.02 -13.35
N LEU A 89 -0.41 -15.85 -12.72
CA LEU A 89 -1.49 -16.61 -13.35
C LEU A 89 -2.83 -15.85 -13.39
N GLY A 90 -2.84 -14.59 -12.96
CA GLY A 90 -4.05 -13.84 -12.67
C GLY A 90 -4.67 -14.24 -11.33
N SER A 91 -5.55 -13.41 -10.81
CA SER A 91 -6.08 -13.57 -9.45
C SER A 91 -6.86 -14.89 -9.29
N ALA A 92 -7.73 -15.25 -10.21
CA ALA A 92 -8.49 -16.50 -10.16
C ALA A 92 -7.64 -17.71 -10.58
N GLY A 93 -6.70 -17.55 -11.53
CA GLY A 93 -5.76 -18.62 -11.90
C GLY A 93 -4.86 -19.03 -10.76
N GLY A 94 -4.39 -18.08 -9.96
CA GLY A 94 -3.63 -18.33 -8.73
C GLY A 94 -4.43 -19.11 -7.68
N MET A 95 -5.71 -18.75 -7.48
CA MET A 95 -6.64 -19.51 -6.63
C MET A 95 -6.79 -20.96 -7.12
N LYS A 96 -7.02 -21.15 -8.44
CA LYS A 96 -7.18 -22.47 -9.05
C LYS A 96 -5.93 -23.31 -8.92
N LYS A 97 -4.74 -22.71 -9.04
CA LYS A 97 -3.46 -23.41 -8.83
C LYS A 97 -3.38 -24.00 -7.43
N VAL A 98 -3.72 -23.22 -6.40
CA VAL A 98 -3.75 -23.70 -5.00
C VAL A 98 -4.71 -24.85 -4.85
N GLN A 99 -5.94 -24.71 -5.34
CA GLN A 99 -6.98 -25.74 -5.21
C GLN A 99 -6.62 -27.04 -5.94
N ASN A 100 -5.93 -26.95 -7.08
CA ASN A 100 -5.49 -28.13 -7.83
C ASN A 100 -4.30 -28.85 -7.18
N PHE A 101 -3.47 -28.14 -6.41
CA PHE A 101 -2.34 -28.78 -5.72
C PHE A 101 -2.82 -29.67 -4.57
N GLN A 102 -3.65 -29.12 -3.73
CA GLN A 102 -4.34 -29.81 -2.63
C GLN A 102 -5.61 -29.01 -2.34
N PRO A 103 -6.79 -29.62 -2.20
CA PRO A 103 -7.99 -28.89 -1.83
C PRO A 103 -7.78 -28.13 -0.52
N PHE A 104 -7.52 -26.84 -0.62
CA PHE A 104 -7.31 -25.93 0.51
C PHE A 104 -8.60 -25.19 0.86
N PHE A 105 -9.39 -24.88 -0.17
CA PHE A 105 -10.65 -24.17 0.00
C PHE A 105 -11.80 -25.19 0.03
N ASP A 106 -12.14 -25.66 1.22
CA ASP A 106 -13.15 -26.73 1.46
C ASP A 106 -14.48 -26.19 2.02
N ASP A 107 -14.51 -24.93 2.48
CA ASP A 107 -15.72 -24.20 2.91
C ASP A 107 -15.69 -22.78 2.31
N THR A 108 -16.71 -21.99 2.60
CA THR A 108 -16.75 -20.55 2.25
C THR A 108 -15.45 -19.85 2.62
N PHE A 109 -14.82 -19.20 1.67
CA PHE A 109 -13.53 -18.55 1.87
C PHE A 109 -13.53 -17.10 1.43
N VAL A 110 -12.60 -16.32 2.00
CA VAL A 110 -12.41 -14.89 1.71
C VAL A 110 -11.15 -14.70 0.90
N VAL A 111 -11.22 -13.82 -0.10
CA VAL A 111 -10.07 -13.39 -0.90
C VAL A 111 -9.94 -11.87 -0.80
N LEU A 112 -8.73 -11.41 -0.43
CA LEU A 112 -8.40 -9.99 -0.28
C LEU A 112 -7.26 -9.62 -1.23
N CYS A 113 -7.34 -8.45 -1.85
CA CYS A 113 -6.18 -7.84 -2.49
C CYS A 113 -5.19 -7.38 -1.40
N GLY A 114 -3.92 -7.77 -1.52
CA GLY A 114 -2.88 -7.60 -0.49
C GLY A 114 -2.35 -6.18 -0.30
N ASP A 115 -2.94 -5.20 -0.97
CA ASP A 115 -2.45 -3.84 -1.12
C ASP A 115 -3.45 -2.76 -0.66
N ALA A 116 -4.50 -3.14 0.03
CA ALA A 116 -5.52 -2.24 0.56
C ALA A 116 -5.50 -2.17 2.10
N LEU A 117 -5.72 -0.99 2.64
CA LEU A 117 -5.98 -0.76 4.05
C LEU A 117 -7.48 -0.71 4.26
N ILE A 118 -8.02 -1.63 5.07
CA ILE A 118 -9.46 -1.81 5.25
C ILE A 118 -9.82 -2.05 6.73
N ASP A 119 -11.01 -1.59 7.15
CA ASP A 119 -11.58 -1.85 8.48
C ASP A 119 -12.96 -2.54 8.41
N LEU A 120 -13.11 -3.43 7.44
CA LEU A 120 -14.36 -4.15 7.16
C LEU A 120 -14.69 -5.20 8.24
N ASP A 121 -15.96 -5.29 8.67
CA ASP A 121 -16.49 -6.47 9.36
C ASP A 121 -16.60 -7.66 8.38
N ILE A 122 -15.52 -8.42 8.24
CA ILE A 122 -15.45 -9.60 7.35
C ILE A 122 -16.48 -10.65 7.78
N SER A 123 -16.68 -10.84 9.08
CA SER A 123 -17.68 -11.79 9.59
C SER A 123 -19.11 -11.44 9.16
N GLN A 124 -19.45 -10.15 9.12
CA GLN A 124 -20.74 -9.69 8.59
C GLN A 124 -20.84 -9.96 7.08
N ALA A 125 -19.78 -9.70 6.32
CA ALA A 125 -19.76 -9.99 4.88
C ALA A 125 -19.99 -11.47 4.58
N VAL A 126 -19.32 -12.37 5.32
CA VAL A 126 -19.50 -13.84 5.20
C VAL A 126 -20.92 -14.26 5.57
N ARG A 127 -21.48 -13.71 6.66
CA ARG A 127 -22.88 -14.00 7.03
C ARG A 127 -23.86 -13.61 5.93
N ARG A 128 -23.68 -12.43 5.31
CA ARG A 128 -24.51 -11.96 4.19
C ARG A 128 -24.37 -12.83 2.96
N HIS A 129 -23.12 -13.22 2.61
CA HIS A 129 -22.86 -14.16 1.52
C HIS A 129 -23.62 -15.48 1.70
N ARG A 130 -23.51 -16.08 2.87
CA ARG A 130 -24.21 -17.34 3.17
C ARG A 130 -25.72 -17.18 3.18
N ALA A 131 -26.25 -16.08 3.68
CA ALA A 131 -27.68 -15.82 3.78
C ALA A 131 -28.36 -15.68 2.40
N CYS A 132 -27.66 -15.17 1.38
CA CYS A 132 -28.21 -15.09 0.01
C CYS A 132 -27.89 -16.35 -0.85
N GLY A 133 -27.25 -17.38 -0.28
CA GLY A 133 -26.89 -18.60 -1.03
C GLY A 133 -25.98 -18.35 -2.21
N ALA A 134 -25.09 -17.37 -2.10
CA ALA A 134 -24.24 -16.94 -3.17
C ALA A 134 -23.13 -17.96 -3.48
N LEU A 135 -22.80 -18.14 -4.77
CA LEU A 135 -21.59 -18.79 -5.24
C LEU A 135 -20.40 -17.86 -5.10
N ALA A 136 -20.61 -16.57 -5.41
CA ALA A 136 -19.62 -15.53 -5.32
C ALA A 136 -20.27 -14.25 -4.75
N SER A 137 -19.53 -13.52 -3.96
CA SER A 137 -19.89 -12.16 -3.53
C SER A 137 -18.72 -11.22 -3.66
N VAL A 138 -18.99 -10.00 -4.11
CA VAL A 138 -18.03 -8.90 -4.12
C VAL A 138 -18.48 -7.82 -3.14
N VAL A 139 -17.61 -7.44 -2.21
CA VAL A 139 -17.88 -6.28 -1.36
C VAL A 139 -17.75 -5.01 -2.20
N THR A 140 -18.77 -4.16 -2.16
CA THR A 140 -18.82 -2.93 -2.94
C THR A 140 -18.86 -1.71 -2.04
N LYS A 141 -18.33 -0.60 -2.55
CA LYS A 141 -18.38 0.73 -1.94
C LYS A 141 -18.81 1.75 -2.99
N ALA A 142 -19.70 2.66 -2.62
CA ALA A 142 -20.03 3.78 -3.50
C ALA A 142 -18.92 4.85 -3.43
N VAL A 143 -18.45 5.31 -4.58
CA VAL A 143 -17.45 6.39 -4.69
C VAL A 143 -18.05 7.57 -5.47
N PRO A 144 -17.47 8.78 -5.35
CA PRO A 144 -17.81 9.88 -6.24
C PRO A 144 -17.63 9.49 -7.72
N TRP A 145 -18.51 9.96 -8.58
CA TRP A 145 -18.51 9.60 -10.01
C TRP A 145 -17.22 9.95 -10.77
N ASP A 146 -16.46 10.92 -10.28
CA ASP A 146 -15.15 11.30 -10.83
C ASP A 146 -14.02 10.33 -10.46
N GLN A 147 -14.30 9.33 -9.62
CA GLN A 147 -13.31 8.34 -9.17
C GLN A 147 -13.56 6.93 -9.73
N VAL A 148 -14.66 6.69 -10.44
CA VAL A 148 -15.03 5.33 -10.90
C VAL A 148 -14.05 4.72 -11.90
N GLU A 149 -13.40 5.53 -12.74
CA GLU A 149 -12.56 5.09 -13.87
C GLU A 149 -11.39 4.18 -13.46
N GLY A 150 -10.94 4.27 -12.21
CA GLY A 150 -9.83 3.47 -11.70
C GLY A 150 -10.21 2.04 -11.28
N TYR A 151 -11.49 1.71 -11.20
CA TYR A 151 -12.01 0.52 -10.53
C TYR A 151 -12.96 -0.30 -11.39
N GLY A 152 -13.12 -1.57 -11.05
CA GLY A 152 -14.23 -2.38 -11.56
C GLY A 152 -15.56 -1.82 -11.04
N VAL A 153 -16.55 -1.68 -11.92
CA VAL A 153 -17.89 -1.16 -11.60
C VAL A 153 -18.89 -2.30 -11.54
N VAL A 154 -19.71 -2.31 -10.51
CA VAL A 154 -20.69 -3.36 -10.24
C VAL A 154 -22.10 -2.78 -10.38
N VAL A 155 -22.94 -3.42 -11.17
CA VAL A 155 -24.37 -3.13 -11.28
C VAL A 155 -25.14 -4.32 -10.74
N SER A 156 -25.98 -4.11 -9.73
CA SER A 156 -26.82 -5.16 -9.14
C SER A 156 -28.30 -4.76 -9.13
N ASP A 157 -29.16 -5.76 -9.08
CA ASP A 157 -30.60 -5.56 -8.86
C ASP A 157 -30.93 -5.25 -7.39
N GLU A 158 -32.22 -5.08 -7.08
CA GLU A 158 -32.73 -4.77 -5.75
C GLU A 158 -32.41 -5.86 -4.70
N ASN A 159 -32.20 -7.10 -5.13
CA ASN A 159 -31.82 -8.23 -4.29
C ASN A 159 -30.29 -8.35 -4.10
N GLY A 160 -29.52 -7.44 -4.70
CA GLY A 160 -28.07 -7.45 -4.68
C GLY A 160 -27.43 -8.40 -5.72
N ARG A 161 -28.21 -9.06 -6.59
CA ARG A 161 -27.65 -9.93 -7.63
C ARG A 161 -26.97 -9.11 -8.71
N VAL A 162 -25.70 -9.43 -9.00
CA VAL A 162 -24.93 -8.71 -10.02
C VAL A 162 -25.46 -9.01 -11.40
N GLN A 163 -25.81 -7.95 -12.14
CA GLN A 163 -26.31 -7.99 -13.51
C GLN A 163 -25.24 -7.63 -14.53
N VAL A 164 -24.32 -6.71 -14.15
CA VAL A 164 -23.22 -6.28 -15.01
C VAL A 164 -21.98 -6.05 -14.15
N PHE A 165 -20.84 -6.50 -14.66
CA PHE A 165 -19.52 -6.14 -14.17
C PHE A 165 -18.73 -5.47 -15.29
N GLN A 166 -18.20 -4.26 -15.04
CA GLN A 166 -17.38 -3.52 -15.98
C GLN A 166 -15.99 -3.33 -15.38
N GLU A 167 -14.94 -3.83 -16.04
CA GLU A 167 -13.56 -3.63 -15.57
C GLU A 167 -13.03 -2.28 -16.06
N LYS A 168 -12.84 -1.35 -15.12
CA LYS A 168 -12.29 0.00 -15.34
C LYS A 168 -12.89 0.72 -16.56
N PRO A 169 -14.21 0.90 -16.61
CA PRO A 169 -14.83 1.61 -17.71
C PRO A 169 -14.40 3.09 -17.71
N PRO A 170 -14.36 3.75 -18.87
CA PRO A 170 -14.33 5.20 -18.94
C PRO A 170 -15.50 5.80 -18.12
N ARG A 171 -15.29 6.96 -17.53
CA ARG A 171 -16.29 7.59 -16.64
C ARG A 171 -17.67 7.76 -17.29
N ASP A 172 -17.71 8.14 -18.56
CA ASP A 172 -18.93 8.35 -19.33
C ASP A 172 -19.66 7.06 -19.72
N GLN A 173 -19.01 5.90 -19.55
CA GLN A 173 -19.56 4.58 -19.82
C GLN A 173 -19.83 3.77 -18.55
N ALA A 174 -19.48 4.29 -17.39
CA ALA A 174 -19.73 3.64 -16.12
C ALA A 174 -21.24 3.61 -15.80
N LEU A 175 -21.78 2.41 -15.58
CA LEU A 175 -23.21 2.19 -15.35
C LEU A 175 -23.60 2.34 -13.86
N SER A 176 -22.63 2.40 -12.96
CA SER A 176 -22.82 2.54 -11.51
C SER A 176 -21.61 3.24 -10.89
N ASN A 177 -21.78 3.77 -9.69
CA ASN A 177 -20.66 4.22 -8.86
C ASN A 177 -20.34 3.26 -7.70
N ALA A 178 -20.97 2.08 -7.67
CA ALA A 178 -20.59 0.99 -6.78
C ALA A 178 -19.39 0.26 -7.37
N ILE A 179 -18.25 0.36 -6.69
CA ILE A 179 -16.98 -0.19 -7.17
C ILE A 179 -16.62 -1.51 -6.49
N ASN A 180 -15.86 -2.32 -7.21
CA ASN A 180 -15.16 -3.49 -6.70
C ASN A 180 -14.02 -3.07 -5.77
N THR A 181 -14.07 -3.50 -4.52
CA THR A 181 -13.08 -3.15 -3.50
C THR A 181 -11.92 -4.15 -3.37
N GLY A 182 -11.90 -5.20 -4.21
CA GLY A 182 -10.88 -6.26 -4.10
C GLY A 182 -11.10 -7.20 -2.91
N ILE A 183 -12.33 -7.27 -2.40
CA ILE A 183 -12.74 -8.12 -1.29
C ILE A 183 -13.83 -9.06 -1.77
N TYR A 184 -13.55 -10.34 -1.74
CA TYR A 184 -14.44 -11.36 -2.29
C TYR A 184 -14.73 -12.47 -1.29
N ILE A 185 -15.94 -13.03 -1.36
CA ILE A 185 -16.33 -14.24 -0.64
C ILE A 185 -16.81 -15.25 -1.66
N PHE A 186 -16.30 -16.47 -1.58
CA PHE A 186 -16.62 -17.53 -2.52
C PHE A 186 -17.05 -18.80 -1.82
N ASP A 187 -17.99 -19.52 -2.43
CA ASP A 187 -18.23 -20.96 -2.20
C ASP A 187 -17.21 -21.77 -3.03
N PRO A 188 -16.69 -22.91 -2.53
CA PRO A 188 -15.71 -23.71 -3.27
C PRO A 188 -16.14 -24.14 -4.69
N LYS A 189 -17.43 -24.25 -4.95
CA LYS A 189 -17.94 -24.53 -6.30
C LYS A 189 -17.58 -23.47 -7.35
N VAL A 190 -17.09 -22.30 -6.93
CA VAL A 190 -16.58 -21.28 -7.85
C VAL A 190 -15.47 -21.82 -8.75
N PHE A 191 -14.70 -22.81 -8.26
CA PHE A 191 -13.63 -23.42 -9.04
C PHE A 191 -14.11 -24.19 -10.27
N ASP A 192 -15.38 -24.57 -10.37
CA ASP A 192 -15.97 -25.17 -11.58
C ASP A 192 -16.03 -24.16 -12.75
N HIS A 193 -16.00 -22.86 -12.44
CA HIS A 193 -16.01 -21.77 -13.43
C HIS A 193 -14.60 -21.27 -13.80
N ILE A 194 -13.53 -21.78 -13.14
CA ILE A 194 -12.17 -21.34 -13.37
C ILE A 194 -11.37 -22.44 -14.09
N PRO A 195 -10.89 -22.18 -15.32
CA PRO A 195 -10.07 -23.14 -16.05
C PRO A 195 -8.70 -23.33 -15.39
N SER A 196 -8.10 -24.50 -15.61
CA SER A 196 -6.79 -24.82 -15.04
C SER A 196 -5.65 -24.47 -15.98
N GLY A 197 -4.52 -24.00 -15.42
CA GLY A 197 -3.26 -23.86 -16.13
C GLY A 197 -3.16 -22.68 -17.11
N ILE A 198 -4.10 -21.74 -17.06
CA ILE A 198 -4.08 -20.52 -17.88
C ILE A 198 -4.14 -19.29 -16.99
N HIS A 199 -3.74 -18.16 -17.55
CA HIS A 199 -3.97 -16.85 -16.90
C HIS A 199 -5.47 -16.59 -16.85
N TYR A 200 -6.01 -16.30 -15.66
CA TYR A 200 -7.42 -16.03 -15.44
C TYR A 200 -7.60 -15.06 -14.28
N ASP A 201 -8.25 -13.95 -14.54
CA ASP A 201 -8.44 -12.89 -13.54
C ASP A 201 -9.87 -12.87 -13.00
N ILE A 202 -10.04 -12.47 -11.73
CA ILE A 202 -11.37 -12.39 -11.10
C ILE A 202 -12.24 -11.33 -11.78
N GLY A 203 -11.68 -10.15 -12.07
CA GLY A 203 -12.44 -9.02 -12.63
C GLY A 203 -12.70 -9.16 -14.12
N THR A 204 -11.66 -9.45 -14.91
CA THR A 204 -11.78 -9.47 -16.38
C THR A 204 -12.38 -10.74 -16.93
N ASP A 205 -12.23 -11.88 -16.22
CA ASP A 205 -12.61 -13.18 -16.74
C ASP A 205 -13.73 -13.85 -15.92
N LEU A 206 -13.51 -14.03 -14.61
CA LEU A 206 -14.43 -14.80 -13.77
C LEU A 206 -15.78 -14.09 -13.59
N PHE A 207 -15.79 -12.83 -13.21
CA PHE A 207 -17.03 -12.11 -12.93
C PHE A 207 -17.94 -11.97 -14.15
N PRO A 208 -17.43 -11.57 -15.33
CA PRO A 208 -18.24 -11.58 -16.55
C PRO A 208 -18.80 -12.97 -16.89
N LYS A 209 -18.01 -14.04 -16.69
CA LYS A 209 -18.47 -15.40 -16.88
C LYS A 209 -19.59 -15.79 -15.91
N LEU A 210 -19.44 -15.49 -14.61
CA LEU A 210 -20.50 -15.78 -13.62
C LEU A 210 -21.81 -15.06 -13.95
N VAL A 211 -21.74 -13.82 -14.42
CA VAL A 211 -22.91 -13.08 -14.89
C VAL A 211 -23.53 -13.76 -16.13
N ALA A 212 -22.72 -14.12 -17.12
CA ALA A 212 -23.19 -14.77 -18.36
C ALA A 212 -23.82 -16.15 -18.10
N ASP A 213 -23.24 -16.92 -17.17
CA ASP A 213 -23.75 -18.23 -16.76
C ASP A 213 -24.99 -18.13 -15.85
N GLY A 214 -25.40 -16.94 -15.46
CA GLY A 214 -26.51 -16.72 -14.52
C GLY A 214 -26.23 -17.29 -13.13
N ALA A 215 -24.98 -17.40 -12.72
CA ALA A 215 -24.58 -17.93 -11.42
C ALA A 215 -25.07 -17.03 -10.26
N PRO A 216 -25.22 -17.56 -9.04
CA PRO A 216 -25.57 -16.75 -7.85
C PRO A 216 -24.41 -15.83 -7.43
N PHE A 217 -24.22 -14.73 -8.14
CA PHE A 217 -23.19 -13.71 -7.88
C PHE A 217 -23.84 -12.44 -7.32
N HIS A 218 -23.39 -12.02 -6.13
CA HIS A 218 -24.00 -10.92 -5.38
C HIS A 218 -23.02 -9.79 -5.07
N ALA A 219 -23.51 -8.57 -5.14
CA ALA A 219 -22.84 -7.39 -4.58
C ALA A 219 -23.23 -7.25 -3.09
N LEU A 220 -22.26 -6.96 -2.26
CA LEU A 220 -22.45 -6.69 -0.84
C LEU A 220 -22.04 -5.23 -0.55
N PRO A 221 -22.97 -4.27 -0.70
CA PRO A 221 -22.69 -2.89 -0.30
C PRO A 221 -22.46 -2.83 1.21
N MET A 222 -21.28 -2.32 1.62
CA MET A 222 -20.90 -2.17 3.01
C MET A 222 -20.26 -0.80 3.25
N ASP A 223 -20.41 -0.31 4.47
CA ASP A 223 -19.79 0.95 4.92
C ASP A 223 -18.56 0.62 5.77
N PHE A 224 -17.39 1.01 5.29
CA PHE A 224 -16.10 0.77 5.94
C PHE A 224 -15.04 1.71 5.35
N GLU A 225 -13.97 1.94 6.08
CA GLU A 225 -12.81 2.65 5.51
C GLU A 225 -12.03 1.71 4.58
N TRP A 226 -11.75 2.22 3.40
CA TRP A 226 -11.05 1.50 2.36
C TRP A 226 -10.10 2.43 1.61
N VAL A 227 -8.82 2.09 1.64
CA VAL A 227 -7.78 2.83 0.92
C VAL A 227 -6.94 1.83 0.12
N ASP A 228 -7.18 1.78 -1.19
CA ASP A 228 -6.35 1.02 -2.11
C ASP A 228 -5.06 1.79 -2.40
N ILE A 229 -3.90 1.13 -2.26
CA ILE A 229 -2.60 1.73 -2.60
C ILE A 229 -2.31 1.45 -4.07
N GLY A 230 -3.15 1.95 -4.97
CA GLY A 230 -3.05 1.73 -6.41
C GLY A 230 -1.93 2.52 -7.09
N LYS A 231 -1.64 3.72 -6.60
CA LYS A 231 -0.69 4.70 -7.15
C LYS A 231 0.01 5.45 -6.01
N VAL A 232 1.04 6.22 -6.33
CA VAL A 232 1.72 7.09 -5.34
C VAL A 232 0.76 8.07 -4.63
N PRO A 233 -0.19 8.75 -5.32
CA PRO A 233 -1.19 9.58 -4.66
C PRO A 233 -2.04 8.85 -3.62
N ASP A 234 -2.40 7.59 -3.90
CA ASP A 234 -3.24 6.78 -3.00
C ASP A 234 -2.46 6.41 -1.73
N TYR A 235 -1.17 6.06 -1.87
CA TYR A 235 -0.28 5.84 -0.74
C TYR A 235 -0.18 7.08 0.15
N TRP A 236 -0.08 8.26 -0.47
CA TRP A 236 -0.09 9.53 0.25
C TRP A 236 -1.36 9.73 1.06
N GLN A 237 -2.51 9.45 0.44
CA GLN A 237 -3.81 9.53 1.11
C GLN A 237 -3.92 8.54 2.27
N ALA A 238 -3.39 7.30 2.11
CA ALA A 238 -3.37 6.29 3.16
C ALA A 238 -2.62 6.79 4.41
N ILE A 239 -1.39 7.31 4.24
CA ILE A 239 -0.61 7.88 5.34
C ILE A 239 -1.34 9.04 6.02
N ARG A 240 -1.93 9.95 5.22
CA ARG A 240 -2.71 11.08 5.77
C ARG A 240 -3.93 10.62 6.55
N ALA A 241 -4.69 9.67 6.03
CA ALA A 241 -5.87 9.15 6.69
C ALA A 241 -5.52 8.53 8.05
N VAL A 242 -4.44 7.75 8.10
CA VAL A 242 -3.94 7.15 9.34
C VAL A 242 -3.48 8.23 10.33
N LEU A 243 -2.66 9.19 9.91
CA LEU A 243 -2.17 10.27 10.78
C LEU A 243 -3.30 11.17 11.30
N GLN A 244 -4.39 11.29 10.56
CA GLN A 244 -5.60 12.03 10.95
C GLN A 244 -6.59 11.21 11.79
N GLY A 245 -6.26 9.93 12.09
CA GLY A 245 -7.12 9.04 12.88
C GLY A 245 -8.41 8.61 12.17
N LYS A 246 -8.47 8.69 10.84
CA LYS A 246 -9.64 8.28 10.05
C LYS A 246 -9.76 6.77 9.89
N VAL A 247 -8.63 6.05 9.90
CA VAL A 247 -8.60 4.59 9.84
C VAL A 247 -8.55 4.05 11.26
N ARG A 248 -9.69 3.56 11.76
CA ARG A 248 -9.89 3.23 13.18
C ARG A 248 -8.96 2.11 13.69
N GLN A 249 -8.61 1.15 12.86
CA GLN A 249 -7.83 -0.03 13.25
C GLN A 249 -6.31 0.17 13.11
N VAL A 250 -5.87 1.35 12.70
CA VAL A 250 -4.45 1.66 12.55
C VAL A 250 -4.02 2.66 13.61
N PRO A 251 -3.55 2.19 14.78
CA PRO A 251 -3.00 3.08 15.79
C PRO A 251 -1.70 3.70 15.27
N ILE A 252 -1.50 4.99 15.55
CA ILE A 252 -0.21 5.63 15.28
C ILE A 252 0.81 5.06 16.27
N PRO A 253 1.89 4.44 15.81
CA PRO A 253 2.85 3.80 16.70
C PRO A 253 3.67 4.83 17.50
N GLY A 254 4.34 4.36 18.57
CA GLY A 254 5.16 5.19 19.42
C GLY A 254 4.36 5.93 20.51
N ARG A 255 4.99 6.95 21.09
CA ARG A 255 4.34 7.79 22.13
C ARG A 255 3.92 9.13 21.54
N GLN A 256 2.81 9.65 21.99
CA GLN A 256 2.45 11.04 21.74
C GLN A 256 3.32 11.96 22.60
N VAL A 257 4.21 12.72 21.98
CA VAL A 257 5.11 13.67 22.64
C VAL A 257 4.35 14.93 23.05
N ARG A 258 3.53 15.44 22.13
CA ARG A 258 2.57 16.54 22.30
C ARG A 258 1.42 16.39 21.28
N PRO A 259 0.31 17.12 21.40
CA PRO A 259 -0.79 17.03 20.46
C PRO A 259 -0.31 17.12 19.00
N GLY A 260 -0.65 16.10 18.19
CA GLY A 260 -0.26 16.01 16.79
C GLY A 260 1.18 15.56 16.50
N LEU A 261 2.00 15.25 17.54
CA LEU A 261 3.36 14.73 17.35
C LEU A 261 3.51 13.36 18.01
N TYR A 262 3.87 12.36 17.20
CA TYR A 262 4.13 11.00 17.65
C TYR A 262 5.58 10.62 17.35
N ALA A 263 6.26 10.02 18.31
CA ALA A 263 7.64 9.58 18.18
C ALA A 263 7.81 8.11 18.57
N GLY A 264 8.53 7.39 17.72
CA GLY A 264 8.95 6.02 17.98
C GLY A 264 10.01 5.92 19.07
N LEU A 265 10.51 4.70 19.27
CA LEU A 265 11.50 4.42 20.29
C LEU A 265 12.83 5.15 19.99
N ASN A 266 13.43 5.78 21.00
CA ASN A 266 14.77 6.37 20.94
C ASN A 266 14.96 7.40 19.81
N VAL A 267 14.00 8.30 19.63
CA VAL A 267 14.16 9.46 18.73
C VAL A 267 15.00 10.51 19.45
N ALA A 268 16.11 10.92 18.82
CA ALA A 268 16.97 12.00 19.29
C ALA A 268 16.48 13.33 18.72
N ALA A 269 15.86 14.16 19.56
CA ALA A 269 15.32 15.47 19.15
C ALA A 269 15.16 16.37 20.37
N ASP A 270 15.54 17.63 20.19
CA ASP A 270 15.19 18.71 21.12
C ASP A 270 13.92 19.39 20.65
N TRP A 271 12.79 18.88 21.11
CA TRP A 271 11.45 19.29 20.63
C TRP A 271 11.12 20.76 20.92
N ASP A 272 11.81 21.41 21.85
CA ASP A 272 11.60 22.83 22.16
C ASP A 272 12.25 23.74 21.10
N ASN A 273 13.27 23.24 20.42
CA ASN A 273 13.97 23.91 19.34
C ASN A 273 13.60 23.39 17.93
N ILE A 274 12.49 22.64 17.83
CA ILE A 274 11.94 22.12 16.56
C ILE A 274 10.51 22.60 16.40
N THR A 275 10.23 23.27 15.27
CA THR A 275 8.85 23.67 14.95
C THR A 275 8.06 22.47 14.43
N VAL A 276 6.92 22.15 15.08
CA VAL A 276 6.04 21.07 14.64
C VAL A 276 4.60 21.57 14.56
N GLU A 277 3.96 21.38 13.40
CA GLU A 277 2.57 21.74 13.14
C GLU A 277 1.80 20.55 12.54
N GLY A 278 0.61 20.24 13.06
CA GLY A 278 -0.29 19.19 12.53
C GLY A 278 0.18 17.76 12.84
N PRO A 279 -0.47 16.72 12.30
CA PRO A 279 -0.11 15.35 12.62
C PRO A 279 1.22 14.97 11.98
N VAL A 280 2.22 14.67 12.83
CA VAL A 280 3.56 14.24 12.42
C VAL A 280 3.91 12.94 13.16
N PHE A 281 4.40 11.96 12.42
CA PHE A 281 5.00 10.75 12.98
C PHE A 281 6.49 10.71 12.66
N VAL A 282 7.31 10.45 13.69
CA VAL A 282 8.75 10.25 13.58
C VAL A 282 9.10 8.85 14.04
N GLY A 283 9.62 8.03 13.14
CA GLY A 283 10.04 6.64 13.40
C GLY A 283 11.24 6.55 14.34
N GLY A 284 11.35 5.40 15.01
CA GLY A 284 12.37 5.16 16.01
C GLY A 284 13.81 5.30 15.48
N MET A 285 14.76 5.59 16.38
CA MET A 285 16.19 5.78 16.08
C MET A 285 16.46 6.93 15.09
N SER A 286 15.51 7.82 14.87
CA SER A 286 15.71 9.00 14.01
C SER A 286 16.30 10.16 14.82
N HIS A 287 17.11 10.98 14.13
CA HIS A 287 17.71 12.18 14.68
C HIS A 287 17.16 13.41 13.97
N ILE A 288 16.56 14.32 14.72
CA ILE A 288 16.05 15.60 14.23
C ILE A 288 16.86 16.71 14.88
N GLU A 289 17.62 17.45 14.08
CA GLU A 289 18.46 18.54 14.59
C GLU A 289 17.63 19.78 14.94
N SER A 290 18.13 20.57 15.89
CA SER A 290 17.51 21.83 16.29
C SER A 290 17.39 22.79 15.11
N GLY A 291 16.26 23.53 15.05
CA GLY A 291 15.93 24.45 13.97
C GLY A 291 15.24 23.77 12.77
N ALA A 292 15.03 22.47 12.80
CA ALA A 292 14.20 21.79 11.80
C ALA A 292 12.71 22.18 11.94
N ARG A 293 11.97 22.12 10.83
CA ARG A 293 10.52 22.39 10.79
C ARG A 293 9.78 21.19 10.20
N LEU A 294 8.80 20.69 10.92
CA LEU A 294 7.96 19.55 10.55
C LEU A 294 6.51 19.99 10.48
N VAL A 295 5.92 19.98 9.29
CA VAL A 295 4.53 20.39 9.05
C VAL A 295 3.76 19.20 8.48
N GLY A 296 2.76 18.73 9.20
CA GLY A 296 1.95 17.57 8.85
C GLY A 296 0.83 17.86 7.84
N PRO A 297 0.19 16.76 7.38
CA PRO A 297 0.46 15.39 7.71
C PRO A 297 1.82 14.92 7.17
N ALA A 298 2.75 14.55 8.03
CA ALA A 298 4.09 14.14 7.62
C ALA A 298 4.53 12.86 8.35
N MET A 299 5.21 12.00 7.60
CA MET A 299 5.79 10.78 8.12
C MET A 299 7.31 10.82 7.92
N ILE A 300 8.05 10.62 8.99
CA ILE A 300 9.49 10.37 8.95
C ILE A 300 9.69 8.93 9.40
N GLY A 301 10.25 8.09 8.54
CA GLY A 301 10.54 6.69 8.81
C GLY A 301 11.63 6.50 9.86
N PRO A 302 11.89 5.26 10.30
CA PRO A 302 12.93 4.98 11.28
C PRO A 302 14.34 5.21 10.71
N ASN A 303 15.31 5.46 11.62
CA ASN A 303 16.72 5.67 11.30
C ASN A 303 16.98 6.83 10.32
N CYS A 304 16.13 7.84 10.31
CA CYS A 304 16.32 9.03 9.49
C CYS A 304 17.15 10.09 10.20
N HIS A 305 17.80 10.96 9.44
CA HIS A 305 18.52 12.11 9.94
C HIS A 305 18.00 13.38 9.24
N ILE A 306 17.31 14.23 9.97
CA ILE A 306 16.81 15.53 9.49
C ILE A 306 17.74 16.61 10.02
N CYS A 307 18.52 17.22 9.14
CA CYS A 307 19.54 18.18 9.52
C CYS A 307 18.96 19.55 9.90
N ARG A 308 19.79 20.38 10.50
CA ARG A 308 19.47 21.74 10.95
C ARG A 308 18.85 22.58 9.83
N GLY A 309 17.76 23.27 10.13
CA GLY A 309 17.07 24.15 9.19
C GLY A 309 16.28 23.43 8.11
N ALA A 310 16.32 22.11 8.03
CA ALA A 310 15.50 21.37 7.08
C ALA A 310 14.01 21.50 7.41
N ALA A 311 13.19 21.67 6.37
CA ALA A 311 11.73 21.77 6.49
C ALA A 311 11.05 20.63 5.75
N ILE A 312 10.27 19.84 6.48
CA ILE A 312 9.50 18.70 5.96
C ILE A 312 8.02 19.04 6.05
N ASN A 313 7.42 19.40 4.91
CA ASN A 313 6.03 19.86 4.84
C ASN A 313 5.21 18.85 4.05
N ASN A 314 4.15 18.28 4.67
CA ASN A 314 3.23 17.34 4.03
C ASN A 314 3.97 16.27 3.20
N SER A 315 5.07 15.73 3.75
CA SER A 315 6.02 14.86 3.04
C SER A 315 6.19 13.51 3.74
N ILE A 316 6.55 12.50 2.97
CA ILE A 316 6.79 11.14 3.46
C ILE A 316 8.27 10.83 3.25
N ILE A 317 8.99 10.60 4.33
CA ILE A 317 10.40 10.25 4.31
C ILE A 317 10.54 8.79 4.75
N PHE A 318 11.03 7.93 3.87
CA PHE A 318 11.27 6.52 4.18
C PHE A 318 12.50 6.34 5.08
N HIS A 319 12.64 5.13 5.63
CA HIS A 319 13.72 4.76 6.54
C HIS A 319 15.12 5.02 5.94
N HIS A 320 16.09 5.24 6.83
CA HIS A 320 17.49 5.49 6.49
C HIS A 320 17.74 6.69 5.56
N SER A 321 16.83 7.64 5.50
CA SER A 321 17.02 8.84 4.70
C SER A 321 17.67 9.96 5.52
N ARG A 322 18.65 10.64 4.92
CA ARG A 322 19.21 11.88 5.45
C ARG A 322 18.74 13.04 4.58
N ILE A 323 18.14 14.03 5.22
CA ILE A 323 17.76 15.30 4.58
C ILE A 323 18.76 16.35 5.02
N GLY A 324 19.46 16.95 4.05
CA GLY A 324 20.56 17.87 4.27
C GLY A 324 20.15 19.18 4.93
N PRO A 325 21.13 19.99 5.38
CA PRO A 325 20.84 21.26 6.04
C PRO A 325 20.08 22.24 5.13
N ASN A 326 19.08 22.93 5.70
CA ASN A 326 18.24 23.94 5.03
C ASN A 326 17.45 23.43 3.80
N VAL A 327 17.37 22.12 3.60
CA VAL A 327 16.55 21.54 2.52
C VAL A 327 15.07 21.67 2.88
N THR A 328 14.27 22.17 1.96
CA THR A 328 12.80 22.22 2.11
C THR A 328 12.14 21.22 1.18
N LEU A 329 11.39 20.29 1.74
CA LEU A 329 10.58 19.32 1.02
C LEU A 329 9.11 19.64 1.25
N VAL A 330 8.38 19.92 0.17
CA VAL A 330 6.95 20.18 0.19
C VAL A 330 6.28 19.17 -0.74
N ASP A 331 5.33 18.39 -0.21
CA ASP A 331 4.61 17.41 -1.00
C ASP A 331 5.54 16.38 -1.69
N LYS A 332 6.61 15.95 -0.99
CA LYS A 332 7.58 15.00 -1.52
C LYS A 332 7.52 13.66 -0.79
N LEU A 333 7.80 12.60 -1.55
CA LEU A 333 8.07 11.29 -0.99
C LEU A 333 9.55 10.96 -1.27
N VAL A 334 10.32 10.76 -0.21
CA VAL A 334 11.74 10.37 -0.31
C VAL A 334 11.84 8.87 -0.05
N PHE A 335 12.32 8.14 -1.05
CA PHE A 335 12.45 6.70 -1.01
C PHE A 335 13.81 6.26 -1.56
N GLY A 336 14.71 5.83 -0.67
CA GLY A 336 16.08 5.47 -1.03
C GLY A 336 16.78 6.62 -1.75
N ARG A 337 17.10 6.41 -3.04
CA ARG A 337 17.73 7.42 -3.91
C ARG A 337 16.72 8.25 -4.71
N TYR A 338 15.42 8.09 -4.50
CA TYR A 338 14.39 8.77 -5.27
C TYR A 338 13.68 9.84 -4.44
N CYS A 339 13.52 11.02 -5.04
CA CYS A 339 12.61 12.05 -4.59
C CYS A 339 11.41 12.07 -5.54
N VAL A 340 10.22 11.76 -5.02
CA VAL A 340 9.02 11.48 -5.79
C VAL A 340 7.96 12.54 -5.55
N GLU A 341 7.35 13.03 -6.62
CA GLU A 341 6.19 13.93 -6.61
C GLU A 341 4.89 13.16 -6.31
N LYS A 342 3.84 13.87 -5.91
CA LYS A 342 2.52 13.27 -5.73
C LYS A 342 1.97 12.55 -6.96
N ASN A 343 2.28 13.03 -8.16
CA ASN A 343 1.84 12.42 -9.42
C ASN A 343 2.64 11.17 -9.82
N GLY A 344 3.69 10.81 -9.05
CA GLY A 344 4.60 9.70 -9.32
C GLY A 344 5.83 10.07 -10.16
N ALA A 345 5.93 11.29 -10.68
CA ALA A 345 7.18 11.76 -11.28
C ALA A 345 8.30 11.76 -10.22
N HIS A 346 9.50 11.37 -10.62
CA HIS A 346 10.59 11.23 -9.66
C HIS A 346 11.94 11.62 -10.25
N ILE A 347 12.85 11.99 -9.36
CA ILE A 347 14.25 12.27 -9.65
C ILE A 347 15.09 11.23 -8.90
N ASP A 348 16.07 10.66 -9.58
CA ASP A 348 17.14 9.93 -8.95
C ASP A 348 18.20 10.93 -8.46
N VAL A 349 18.29 11.10 -7.16
CA VAL A 349 19.17 12.13 -6.56
C VAL A 349 20.65 11.83 -6.76
N GLN A 350 21.03 10.56 -6.96
CA GLN A 350 22.42 10.18 -7.24
C GLN A 350 22.80 10.48 -8.70
N GLU A 351 21.95 10.10 -9.65
CA GLU A 351 22.16 10.40 -11.07
C GLU A 351 22.15 11.91 -11.33
N ALA A 352 21.32 12.66 -10.58
CA ALA A 352 21.27 14.10 -10.64
C ALA A 352 22.41 14.81 -9.88
N SER A 353 23.30 14.07 -9.21
CA SER A 353 24.36 14.63 -8.33
C SER A 353 23.83 15.54 -7.22
N LEU A 354 22.67 15.18 -6.67
CA LEU A 354 21.98 15.87 -5.58
C LEU A 354 22.03 15.10 -4.24
N ASP A 355 22.92 14.12 -4.13
CA ASP A 355 23.09 13.25 -2.96
C ASP A 355 23.55 13.99 -1.69
N TRP A 356 24.03 15.21 -1.81
CA TRP A 356 24.27 16.12 -0.69
C TRP A 356 22.99 16.74 -0.09
N LEU A 357 21.87 16.76 -0.85
CA LEU A 357 20.55 17.20 -0.35
C LEU A 357 19.78 16.06 0.31
N ILE A 358 19.76 14.91 -0.37
CA ILE A 358 19.05 13.71 0.08
C ILE A 358 19.97 12.52 -0.13
N THR A 359 20.28 11.79 0.92
CA THR A 359 21.14 10.61 0.84
C THR A 359 20.76 9.55 1.87
N ASP A 360 21.41 8.41 1.82
CA ASP A 360 21.26 7.37 2.85
C ASP A 360 21.95 7.82 4.15
N ALA A 361 21.24 7.81 5.26
CA ALA A 361 21.73 8.23 6.58
C ALA A 361 22.88 7.38 7.12
N ARG A 362 23.14 6.19 6.53
CA ARG A 362 24.23 5.28 6.91
C ARG A 362 25.54 5.59 6.19
N ARG A 363 25.55 6.50 5.21
CA ARG A 363 26.79 6.90 4.52
C ARG A 363 27.75 7.58 5.48
N LYS A 364 29.01 7.18 5.45
CA LYS A 364 30.10 7.79 6.23
C LYS A 364 30.65 9.03 5.55
N ASP A 365 30.72 9.01 4.22
CA ASP A 365 31.31 10.09 3.43
C ASP A 365 30.18 11.02 2.96
N LEU A 366 30.01 12.11 3.68
CA LEU A 366 29.12 13.20 3.28
C LEU A 366 29.90 14.10 2.31
N VAL A 367 29.53 14.01 1.04
CA VAL A 367 30.10 14.91 0.00
C VAL A 367 29.56 16.31 0.27
N GLU A 368 30.45 17.25 0.60
CA GLU A 368 30.05 18.65 0.58
C GLU A 368 29.81 19.11 -0.86
N PRO A 369 28.72 19.82 -1.12
CA PRO A 369 28.42 20.29 -2.47
C PRO A 369 29.48 21.27 -2.95
N SER A 370 29.91 21.10 -4.21
CA SER A 370 30.78 22.05 -4.87
C SER A 370 30.11 23.43 -4.99
N PRO A 371 30.86 24.52 -5.17
CA PRO A 371 30.26 25.84 -5.42
C PRO A 371 29.28 25.86 -6.60
N GLU A 372 29.54 25.08 -7.63
CA GLU A 372 28.67 24.93 -8.81
C GLU A 372 27.38 24.15 -8.47
N GLN A 373 27.48 23.10 -7.67
CA GLN A 373 26.33 22.36 -7.16
C GLN A 373 25.47 23.22 -6.22
N LYS A 374 26.07 24.09 -5.39
CA LYS A 374 25.34 25.06 -4.57
C LYS A 374 24.62 26.10 -5.45
N ALA A 375 25.25 26.58 -6.52
CA ALA A 375 24.62 27.48 -7.46
C ALA A 375 23.48 26.81 -8.24
N MET A 376 23.69 25.57 -8.68
CA MET A 376 22.66 24.77 -9.36
C MET A 376 21.47 24.47 -8.43
N ALA A 377 21.73 24.17 -7.16
CA ALA A 377 20.69 24.00 -6.16
C ALA A 377 19.88 25.28 -5.91
N ALA A 378 20.50 26.44 -5.95
CA ALA A 378 19.79 27.72 -5.86
C ALA A 378 18.87 27.95 -7.07
N LEU A 379 19.26 27.45 -8.25
CA LEU A 379 18.42 27.49 -9.46
C LEU A 379 17.31 26.41 -9.41
N LEU A 380 17.62 25.21 -8.93
CA LEU A 380 16.67 24.12 -8.71
C LEU A 380 15.85 24.30 -7.42
N GLY A 381 16.26 25.18 -6.54
CA GLY A 381 15.64 25.48 -5.26
C GLY A 381 14.18 25.93 -5.37
N ALA A 382 13.76 26.41 -6.54
CA ALA A 382 12.35 26.65 -6.84
C ALA A 382 11.55 25.32 -6.95
N GLU A 383 12.15 24.24 -7.43
CA GLU A 383 11.50 22.93 -7.56
C GLU A 383 11.73 22.04 -6.34
N LEU A 384 12.90 22.10 -5.72
CA LEU A 384 13.22 21.36 -4.49
C LEU A 384 13.06 22.20 -3.21
N ASN A 385 12.74 23.49 -3.36
CA ASN A 385 12.67 24.47 -2.26
C ASN A 385 13.93 24.44 -1.36
N VAL A 386 15.11 24.45 -1.96
CA VAL A 386 16.39 24.54 -1.23
C VAL A 386 16.64 25.98 -0.83
N VAL A 387 16.66 26.25 0.46
CA VAL A 387 17.04 27.56 1.00
C VAL A 387 18.55 27.55 1.19
N PRO A 388 19.33 28.49 0.60
CA PRO A 388 20.75 28.60 0.88
C PRO A 388 20.98 28.89 2.37
N PRO A 389 22.11 28.43 2.96
CA PRO A 389 22.42 28.71 4.35
C PRO A 389 22.46 30.24 4.59
N PRO A 390 22.04 30.73 5.75
CA PRO A 390 22.19 32.14 6.08
C PRO A 390 23.68 32.53 5.96
N ALA A 391 23.95 33.63 5.30
CA ALA A 391 25.29 34.17 5.24
C ALA A 391 25.80 34.41 6.67
N ILE A 392 26.97 33.86 7.01
CA ILE A 392 27.66 34.02 8.29
C ILE A 392 28.16 35.45 8.39
#